data_cf7d898ed1fa2295f688224f6db3761b
#
_entry.id   cf7d898ed1fa2295f688224f6db3761b
#
_cell.length_a   1.000
_cell.length_b   1.000
_cell.length_c   1.000
_cell.angle_alpha   90.00
_cell.angle_beta   90.00
_cell.angle_gamma   90.00
#
_symmetry.space_group_name_H-M   'P 1'
#
loop_
_entity.id
_entity.type
_entity.pdbx_description
1 polymer ?
#
loop_
_entity_poly.entity_id
_entity_poly.type
_entity_poly.pdbx_seq_one_letter_code
_entity_poly.pdbx_strand_id
1 'polypeptide(L)'
;MVKLYIYKLFYLLQNPSSNFKKLSSHIMNDSILKEISLQNKYKNKIENISIDKEKTIFRVKISTIHSFNYINSKLKTRSSERLYFILILKKVNRLWTILDMCNKDIFPSTYDKLSKRTLFYNIKECLDLDYRLKFLENQLSSLNSFLIDYKRMVRTSNSLIPFRGSNYNSKLASEYAQKHALNYNTKYKSFDTSGGDCTNFVSQCLHAGNIPITNSWRPYSTSWIRVNELYNYLIKNGIGVDITSKHPYKEGDVIQFYANSKGYFSHSGVITKALGYGEYLYCCHSYDKLNFPLSEIFPFMYDKIRVIQPK
;
A
#
# COMPACT_ATOMS: atom_id res chain seq x y z
N MET A 1 10.57 -17.16 -23.36
CA MET A 1 11.90 -16.66 -23.00
C MET A 1 11.84 -15.52 -21.98
N VAL A 2 11.12 -14.40 -22.25
CA VAL A 2 10.97 -13.27 -21.30
C VAL A 2 10.38 -13.72 -19.95
N LYS A 3 9.30 -14.50 -19.93
CA LYS A 3 8.73 -15.02 -18.66
C LYS A 3 9.77 -15.78 -17.83
N LEU A 4 10.57 -16.66 -18.44
CA LEU A 4 11.60 -17.42 -17.73
C LEU A 4 12.67 -16.49 -17.13
N TYR A 5 13.05 -15.43 -17.86
CA TYR A 5 13.98 -14.42 -17.37
C TYR A 5 13.42 -13.70 -16.15
N ILE A 6 12.15 -13.28 -16.19
CA ILE A 6 11.47 -12.60 -15.08
C ILE A 6 11.40 -13.51 -13.84
N TYR A 7 11.00 -14.79 -13.99
CA TYR A 7 11.01 -15.73 -12.86
C TYR A 7 12.40 -15.88 -12.26
N LYS A 8 13.43 -15.98 -13.10
CA LYS A 8 14.82 -16.08 -12.65
C LYS A 8 15.29 -14.81 -11.95
N LEU A 9 14.93 -13.64 -12.46
CA LEU A 9 15.21 -12.34 -11.83
C LEU A 9 14.60 -12.27 -10.43
N PHE A 10 13.29 -12.55 -10.28
CA PHE A 10 12.63 -12.53 -8.98
C PHE A 10 13.17 -13.60 -8.02
N TYR A 11 13.54 -14.76 -8.51
CA TYR A 11 14.23 -15.79 -7.71
C TYR A 11 15.57 -15.29 -7.16
N LEU A 12 16.36 -14.62 -7.99
CA LEU A 12 17.64 -14.03 -7.56
C LEU A 12 17.45 -12.88 -6.56
N LEU A 13 16.39 -12.10 -6.71
CA LEU A 13 16.03 -11.03 -5.76
C LEU A 13 15.64 -11.58 -4.37
N GLN A 14 15.02 -12.77 -4.34
CA GLN A 14 14.66 -13.44 -3.08
C GLN A 14 15.84 -14.11 -2.38
N ASN A 15 16.86 -14.48 -3.15
CA ASN A 15 18.03 -15.23 -2.67
C ASN A 15 19.31 -14.48 -3.10
N PRO A 16 19.65 -13.35 -2.45
CA PRO A 16 20.83 -12.56 -2.81
C PRO A 16 22.11 -13.35 -2.49
N SER A 17 22.61 -14.09 -3.46
CA SER A 17 23.92 -14.74 -3.43
C SER A 17 25.00 -13.78 -3.96
N SER A 18 26.27 -14.14 -3.75
CA SER A 18 27.44 -13.40 -4.31
C SER A 18 27.35 -13.19 -5.84
N ASN A 19 26.60 -14.06 -6.54
CA ASN A 19 26.35 -13.96 -7.96
C ASN A 19 25.36 -12.83 -8.33
N PHE A 20 24.54 -12.37 -7.41
CA PHE A 20 23.62 -11.27 -7.64
C PHE A 20 24.37 -9.94 -7.85
N LYS A 21 25.41 -9.67 -7.05
CA LYS A 21 26.29 -8.50 -7.23
C LYS A 21 26.95 -8.49 -8.62
N LYS A 22 27.34 -9.65 -9.14
CA LYS A 22 27.95 -9.83 -10.45
C LYS A 22 26.96 -9.64 -11.61
N LEU A 23 25.72 -10.11 -11.44
CA LEU A 23 24.65 -9.93 -12.42
C LEU A 23 24.16 -8.47 -12.47
N SER A 24 24.10 -7.84 -11.32
CA SER A 24 23.60 -6.47 -11.14
C SER A 24 24.52 -5.40 -11.77
N SER A 25 25.84 -5.57 -11.67
CA SER A 25 26.79 -4.62 -12.27
C SER A 25 26.76 -4.59 -13.81
N HIS A 26 26.21 -5.63 -14.45
CA HIS A 26 26.14 -5.73 -15.91
C HIS A 26 24.76 -5.41 -16.50
N ILE A 27 23.72 -5.31 -15.67
CA ILE A 27 22.32 -5.30 -16.12
C ILE A 27 21.57 -4.05 -15.68
N MET A 28 22.02 -3.37 -14.63
CA MET A 28 21.22 -2.35 -13.94
C MET A 28 22.01 -1.08 -13.64
N ASN A 29 21.31 0.02 -13.73
CA ASN A 29 21.75 1.28 -13.17
C ASN A 29 21.65 1.21 -11.61
N ASP A 30 22.52 1.91 -10.89
CA ASP A 30 22.65 1.86 -9.42
C ASP A 30 21.37 2.22 -8.66
N SER A 31 20.53 3.08 -9.22
CA SER A 31 19.23 3.46 -8.64
C SER A 31 18.22 2.31 -8.65
N ILE A 32 18.20 1.53 -9.72
CA ILE A 32 17.33 0.34 -9.82
C ILE A 32 17.78 -0.73 -8.82
N LEU A 33 19.10 -0.86 -8.61
CA LEU A 33 19.65 -1.79 -7.62
C LEU A 33 19.26 -1.44 -6.19
N LYS A 34 19.25 -0.15 -5.84
CA LYS A 34 18.81 0.31 -4.53
C LYS A 34 17.33 0.00 -4.31
N GLU A 35 16.47 0.27 -5.30
CA GLU A 35 15.04 -0.03 -5.22
C GLU A 35 14.78 -1.55 -5.05
N ILE A 36 15.50 -2.39 -5.76
CA ILE A 36 15.42 -3.84 -5.65
C ILE A 36 15.91 -4.33 -4.29
N SER A 37 17.00 -3.78 -3.76
CA SER A 37 17.56 -4.19 -2.47
C SER A 37 16.61 -3.95 -1.30
N LEU A 38 15.81 -2.90 -1.35
CA LEU A 38 14.80 -2.61 -0.32
C LEU A 38 13.69 -3.67 -0.26
N GLN A 39 13.48 -4.43 -1.34
CA GLN A 39 12.42 -5.43 -1.45
C GLN A 39 12.86 -6.86 -1.09
N ASN A 40 14.14 -7.07 -0.84
CA ASN A 40 14.70 -8.40 -0.55
C ASN A 40 14.26 -9.02 0.79
N LYS A 41 13.65 -8.23 1.67
CA LYS A 41 13.15 -8.71 2.97
C LYS A 41 11.88 -9.58 2.87
N TYR A 42 11.24 -9.62 1.69
CA TYR A 42 9.96 -10.33 1.49
C TYR A 42 10.13 -11.61 0.66
N LYS A 43 9.28 -12.59 0.96
CA LYS A 43 9.08 -13.73 0.05
C LYS A 43 8.12 -13.31 -1.05
N ASN A 44 8.57 -13.38 -2.29
CA ASN A 44 7.79 -12.96 -3.45
C ASN A 44 7.11 -14.16 -4.13
N LYS A 45 5.82 -14.02 -4.40
CA LYS A 45 5.07 -14.92 -5.28
C LYS A 45 4.54 -14.11 -6.45
N ILE A 46 4.99 -14.44 -7.66
CA ILE A 46 4.44 -13.83 -8.87
C ILE A 46 3.01 -14.37 -9.09
N GLU A 47 2.05 -13.45 -9.20
CA GLU A 47 0.66 -13.78 -9.53
C GLU A 47 0.38 -13.67 -11.02
N ASN A 48 0.76 -12.54 -11.63
CA ASN A 48 0.51 -12.28 -13.04
C ASN A 48 1.72 -11.67 -13.73
N ILE A 49 1.90 -12.02 -15.00
CA ILE A 49 2.85 -11.40 -15.90
C ILE A 49 2.13 -11.13 -17.22
N SER A 50 2.09 -9.89 -17.64
CA SER A 50 1.69 -9.51 -19.01
C SER A 50 2.85 -8.85 -19.73
N ILE A 51 2.97 -9.13 -21.02
CA ILE A 51 4.10 -8.68 -21.85
C ILE A 51 3.55 -8.03 -23.11
N ASP A 52 3.87 -6.74 -23.27
CA ASP A 52 3.67 -6.00 -24.50
C ASP A 52 5.01 -5.81 -25.20
N LYS A 53 5.06 -6.01 -26.51
CA LYS A 53 6.27 -5.81 -27.31
C LYS A 53 6.04 -4.71 -28.33
N GLU A 54 7.00 -3.79 -28.44
CA GLU A 54 7.07 -2.81 -29.51
C GLU A 54 8.51 -2.71 -30.02
N LYS A 55 8.73 -3.07 -31.31
CA LYS A 55 10.07 -3.17 -31.92
C LYS A 55 11.02 -4.03 -31.08
N THR A 56 12.05 -3.45 -30.51
CA THR A 56 13.08 -4.13 -29.69
C THR A 56 12.86 -3.97 -28.18
N ILE A 57 11.80 -3.26 -27.77
CA ILE A 57 11.49 -2.95 -26.38
C ILE A 57 10.31 -3.80 -25.94
N PHE A 58 10.39 -4.28 -24.70
CA PHE A 58 9.36 -5.06 -24.05
C PHE A 58 8.93 -4.35 -22.78
N ARG A 59 7.64 -4.11 -22.64
CA ARG A 59 7.04 -3.70 -21.38
C ARG A 59 6.45 -4.91 -20.69
N VAL A 60 6.91 -5.19 -19.49
CA VAL A 60 6.45 -6.30 -18.69
C VAL A 60 5.75 -5.76 -17.45
N LYS A 61 4.46 -6.00 -17.33
CA LYS A 61 3.69 -5.70 -16.13
C LYS A 61 3.63 -6.96 -15.25
N ILE A 62 3.95 -6.81 -13.99
CA ILE A 62 4.02 -7.90 -13.03
C ILE A 62 3.21 -7.52 -11.81
N SER A 63 2.39 -8.45 -11.32
CA SER A 63 1.89 -8.38 -9.95
C SER A 63 2.48 -9.51 -9.10
N THR A 64 2.87 -9.16 -7.88
CA THR A 64 3.46 -10.10 -6.92
C THR A 64 2.77 -9.95 -5.57
N ILE A 65 2.68 -11.06 -4.83
CA ILE A 65 2.40 -11.01 -3.39
C ILE A 65 3.72 -11.14 -2.65
N HIS A 66 4.04 -10.14 -1.88
CA HIS A 66 5.12 -10.15 -0.92
C HIS A 66 4.57 -10.56 0.44
N SER A 67 5.23 -11.49 1.11
CA SER A 67 4.79 -11.97 2.42
C SER A 67 5.96 -12.09 3.37
N PHE A 68 5.73 -11.73 4.62
CA PHE A 68 6.68 -11.92 5.71
C PHE A 68 5.94 -12.27 7.01
N ASN A 69 6.67 -12.84 7.96
CA ASN A 69 6.14 -13.08 9.29
C ASN A 69 6.50 -11.89 10.18
N TYR A 70 5.48 -11.14 10.60
CA TYR A 70 5.67 -10.13 11.62
C TYR A 70 5.73 -10.83 12.99
N ILE A 71 6.81 -10.63 13.71
CA ILE A 71 7.05 -11.26 15.01
C ILE A 71 7.42 -10.18 16.02
N ASN A 72 6.69 -10.11 17.09
CA ASN A 72 7.08 -9.41 18.31
C ASN A 72 6.94 -10.31 19.52
N SER A 73 7.23 -9.82 20.74
CA SER A 73 7.19 -10.62 21.98
C SER A 73 5.84 -11.29 22.26
N LYS A 74 4.74 -10.79 21.68
CA LYS A 74 3.38 -11.25 21.98
C LYS A 74 2.62 -11.77 20.76
N LEU A 75 3.13 -11.53 19.56
CA LEU A 75 2.41 -11.81 18.33
C LEU A 75 3.34 -12.35 17.24
N LYS A 76 2.88 -13.44 16.62
CA LYS A 76 3.40 -13.90 15.32
C LYS A 76 2.24 -13.90 14.35
N THR A 77 2.31 -13.06 13.31
CA THR A 77 1.27 -12.99 12.29
C THR A 77 1.89 -12.89 10.90
N ARG A 78 1.17 -13.39 9.91
CA ARG A 78 1.56 -13.24 8.51
C ARG A 78 1.10 -11.86 8.03
N SER A 79 2.05 -11.08 7.55
CA SER A 79 1.81 -9.83 6.85
C SER A 79 2.03 -10.04 5.35
N SER A 80 1.23 -9.42 4.52
CA SER A 80 1.37 -9.52 3.08
C SER A 80 0.92 -8.24 2.39
N GLU A 81 1.52 -7.97 1.24
CA GLU A 81 1.12 -6.89 0.34
C GLU A 81 1.13 -7.38 -1.11
N ARG A 82 0.27 -6.81 -1.94
CA ARG A 82 0.33 -7.01 -3.38
C ARG A 82 0.99 -5.81 -4.02
N LEU A 83 2.06 -6.05 -4.76
CA LEU A 83 2.82 -5.02 -5.47
C LEU A 83 2.67 -5.18 -6.97
N TYR A 84 2.69 -4.05 -7.66
CA TYR A 84 2.61 -3.96 -9.11
C TYR A 84 3.86 -3.30 -9.65
N PHE A 85 4.52 -3.99 -10.58
CA PHE A 85 5.73 -3.51 -11.24
C PHE A 85 5.53 -3.39 -12.75
N ILE A 86 6.24 -2.43 -13.33
CA ILE A 86 6.51 -2.38 -14.76
C ILE A 86 8.02 -2.47 -14.95
N LEU A 87 8.44 -3.43 -15.78
CA LEU A 87 9.81 -3.51 -16.27
C LEU A 87 9.83 -3.14 -17.73
N ILE A 88 10.78 -2.30 -18.10
CA ILE A 88 11.10 -1.98 -19.49
C ILE A 88 12.38 -2.73 -19.84
N LEU A 89 12.27 -3.64 -20.79
CA LEU A 89 13.37 -4.51 -21.20
C LEU A 89 13.73 -4.27 -22.66
N LYS A 90 15.01 -4.38 -22.97
CA LYS A 90 15.53 -4.39 -24.34
C LYS A 90 16.47 -5.56 -24.53
N LYS A 91 16.44 -6.20 -25.69
CA LYS A 91 17.40 -7.22 -26.06
C LYS A 91 18.55 -6.57 -26.82
N VAL A 92 19.75 -6.59 -26.25
CA VAL A 92 20.99 -6.06 -26.85
C VAL A 92 21.99 -7.20 -26.95
N ASN A 93 22.54 -7.44 -28.14
CA ASN A 93 23.54 -8.50 -28.37
C ASN A 93 23.17 -9.86 -27.76
N ARG A 94 21.92 -10.29 -27.98
CA ARG A 94 21.30 -11.52 -27.41
C ARG A 94 21.08 -11.53 -25.90
N LEU A 95 21.49 -10.50 -25.16
CA LEU A 95 21.28 -10.35 -23.72
C LEU A 95 20.05 -9.48 -23.44
N TRP A 96 19.33 -9.79 -22.36
CA TRP A 96 18.24 -8.98 -21.85
C TRP A 96 18.80 -7.89 -20.94
N THR A 97 18.48 -6.64 -21.23
CA THR A 97 18.85 -5.49 -20.42
C THR A 97 17.59 -4.88 -19.85
N ILE A 98 17.57 -4.65 -18.54
CA ILE A 98 16.53 -3.86 -17.88
C ILE A 98 16.89 -2.39 -18.08
N LEU A 99 16.02 -1.66 -18.81
CA LEU A 99 16.17 -0.22 -19.00
C LEU A 99 15.59 0.54 -17.81
N ASP A 100 14.46 0.03 -17.26
CA ASP A 100 13.83 0.62 -16.09
C ASP A 100 12.95 -0.41 -15.36
N MET A 101 12.73 -0.15 -14.06
CA MET A 101 11.77 -0.85 -13.22
C MET A 101 11.03 0.17 -12.35
N CYS A 102 9.72 0.12 -12.37
CA CYS A 102 8.87 1.02 -11.61
C CYS A 102 7.90 0.23 -10.72
N ASN A 103 7.87 0.56 -9.45
CA ASN A 103 6.88 0.09 -8.50
C ASN A 103 5.73 1.11 -8.42
N LYS A 104 4.49 0.63 -8.55
CA LYS A 104 3.28 1.47 -8.52
C LYS A 104 3.09 2.17 -7.17
N ASP A 105 3.42 1.51 -6.08
CA ASP A 105 3.19 2.03 -4.73
C ASP A 105 4.13 3.21 -4.43
N ILE A 106 5.38 3.11 -4.91
CA ILE A 106 6.41 4.14 -4.67
C ILE A 106 6.27 5.29 -5.67
N PHE A 107 6.07 4.97 -6.95
CA PHE A 107 6.03 5.93 -8.05
C PHE A 107 4.77 5.80 -8.90
N PRO A 108 3.57 6.09 -8.35
CA PRO A 108 2.30 5.86 -9.03
C PRO A 108 2.18 6.64 -10.35
N SER A 109 2.61 7.90 -10.38
CA SER A 109 2.55 8.72 -11.60
C SER A 109 3.44 8.18 -12.70
N THR A 110 4.65 7.73 -12.38
CA THR A 110 5.58 7.11 -13.34
C THR A 110 5.03 5.78 -13.83
N TYR A 111 4.48 4.96 -12.90
CA TYR A 111 3.84 3.69 -13.25
C TYR A 111 2.69 3.89 -14.24
N ASP A 112 1.83 4.88 -14.01
CA ASP A 112 0.69 5.19 -14.88
C ASP A 112 1.14 5.67 -16.26
N LYS A 113 2.18 6.50 -16.35
CA LYS A 113 2.80 6.91 -17.61
C LYS A 113 3.35 5.70 -18.38
N LEU A 114 4.15 4.86 -17.70
CA LEU A 114 4.72 3.65 -18.31
C LEU A 114 3.66 2.60 -18.67
N SER A 115 2.49 2.61 -18.02
CA SER A 115 1.37 1.71 -18.32
C SER A 115 0.67 2.07 -19.63
N LYS A 116 0.68 3.32 -20.05
CA LYS A 116 -0.03 3.80 -21.24
C LYS A 116 0.69 3.34 -22.52
N ARG A 117 -0.05 2.74 -23.44
CA ARG A 117 0.49 2.16 -24.68
C ARG A 117 1.21 3.19 -25.56
N THR A 118 0.76 4.45 -25.55
CA THR A 118 1.25 5.55 -26.38
C THR A 118 2.62 6.11 -25.98
N LEU A 119 3.17 5.70 -24.83
CA LEU A 119 4.41 6.27 -24.28
C LEU A 119 5.68 5.45 -24.58
N PHE A 120 5.57 4.38 -25.36
CA PHE A 120 6.74 3.59 -25.77
C PHE A 120 7.76 4.38 -26.58
N TYR A 121 7.34 5.44 -27.25
CA TYR A 121 8.23 6.29 -28.06
C TYR A 121 9.04 7.27 -27.22
N ASN A 122 8.57 7.62 -26.02
CA ASN A 122 9.17 8.64 -25.14
C ASN A 122 9.65 8.03 -23.81
N ILE A 123 10.26 6.84 -23.87
CA ILE A 123 10.78 6.17 -22.66
C ILE A 123 11.73 7.06 -21.87
N LYS A 124 12.60 7.84 -22.54
CA LYS A 124 13.54 8.77 -21.87
C LYS A 124 12.82 9.80 -20.98
N GLU A 125 11.65 10.30 -21.40
CA GLU A 125 10.84 11.25 -20.61
C GLU A 125 10.12 10.60 -19.41
N CYS A 126 9.94 9.27 -19.47
CA CYS A 126 9.32 8.52 -18.37
C CYS A 126 10.31 8.07 -17.30
N LEU A 127 11.60 8.04 -17.63
CA LEU A 127 12.72 7.60 -16.78
C LEU A 127 13.31 8.77 -15.99
N ASP A 128 12.51 9.45 -15.18
CA ASP A 128 13.03 10.52 -14.31
C ASP A 128 13.71 9.92 -13.08
N LEU A 129 14.93 9.44 -13.28
CA LEU A 129 15.73 8.81 -12.24
C LEU A 129 16.16 9.81 -11.16
N ASP A 130 16.46 11.05 -11.54
CA ASP A 130 16.88 12.09 -10.60
C ASP A 130 15.74 12.48 -9.67
N TYR A 131 14.52 12.62 -10.22
CA TYR A 131 13.31 12.83 -9.41
C TYR A 131 13.10 11.68 -8.42
N ARG A 132 13.26 10.43 -8.86
CA ARG A 132 13.05 9.25 -8.02
C ARG A 132 14.07 9.17 -6.89
N LEU A 133 15.34 9.46 -7.16
CA LEU A 133 16.39 9.52 -6.13
C LEU A 133 16.11 10.63 -5.12
N LYS A 134 15.84 11.83 -5.60
CA LYS A 134 15.54 12.98 -4.73
C LYS A 134 14.29 12.75 -3.86
N PHE A 135 13.28 12.07 -4.40
CA PHE A 135 12.09 11.68 -3.65
C PHE A 135 12.46 10.74 -2.48
N LEU A 136 13.25 9.69 -2.73
CA LEU A 136 13.70 8.75 -1.69
C LEU A 136 14.59 9.43 -0.64
N GLU A 137 15.50 10.31 -1.05
CA GLU A 137 16.35 11.10 -0.15
C GLU A 137 15.52 12.01 0.76
N ASN A 138 14.53 12.70 0.22
CA ASN A 138 13.63 13.54 0.99
C ASN A 138 12.81 12.73 2.01
N GLN A 139 12.36 11.53 1.66
CA GLN A 139 11.67 10.65 2.59
C GLN A 139 12.57 10.21 3.74
N LEU A 140 13.81 9.86 3.47
CA LEU A 140 14.78 9.48 4.51
C LEU A 140 15.11 10.66 5.44
N SER A 141 15.24 11.86 4.91
CA SER A 141 15.55 13.06 5.71
C SER A 141 14.39 13.46 6.65
N SER A 142 13.15 13.25 6.23
CA SER A 142 11.97 13.56 7.05
C SER A 142 11.72 12.57 8.19
N LEU A 143 12.32 11.40 8.14
CA LEU A 143 12.10 10.30 9.10
C LEU A 143 12.45 10.69 10.54
N ASN A 144 13.59 11.34 10.74
CA ASN A 144 14.05 11.71 12.10
C ASN A 144 13.12 12.68 12.79
N SER A 145 12.63 13.71 12.06
CA SER A 145 11.65 14.66 12.59
C SER A 145 10.35 13.97 12.97
N PHE A 146 9.88 13.08 12.12
CA PHE A 146 8.69 12.30 12.39
C PHE A 146 8.82 11.41 13.63
N LEU A 147 9.92 10.68 13.78
CA LEU A 147 10.12 9.80 14.94
C LEU A 147 10.10 10.56 16.27
N ILE A 148 10.60 11.81 16.28
CA ILE A 148 10.54 12.69 17.45
C ILE A 148 9.09 13.09 17.75
N ASP A 149 8.35 13.55 16.76
CA ASP A 149 6.96 13.99 16.91
C ASP A 149 6.03 12.81 17.25
N TYR A 150 6.24 11.66 16.64
CA TYR A 150 5.51 10.44 16.93
C TYR A 150 5.71 9.97 18.38
N LYS A 151 6.97 9.93 18.85
CA LYS A 151 7.27 9.60 20.25
C LYS A 151 6.63 10.57 21.23
N ARG A 152 6.57 11.87 20.89
CA ARG A 152 5.90 12.89 21.70
C ARG A 152 4.39 12.63 21.72
N MET A 153 3.76 12.38 20.58
CA MET A 153 2.33 12.10 20.44
C MET A 153 1.91 10.86 21.25
N VAL A 154 2.66 9.77 21.15
CA VAL A 154 2.39 8.53 21.90
C VAL A 154 2.51 8.71 23.41
N ARG A 155 3.43 9.58 23.89
CA ARG A 155 3.62 9.85 25.33
C ARG A 155 2.53 10.73 25.93
N THR A 156 1.91 11.60 25.15
CA THR A 156 0.94 12.60 25.67
C THR A 156 -0.50 12.11 25.68
N SER A 157 -0.83 10.99 25.06
CA SER A 157 -2.21 10.54 24.89
C SER A 157 -2.69 9.51 25.90
N ASN A 158 -2.72 9.85 27.19
CA ASN A 158 -3.30 9.01 28.23
C ASN A 158 -4.79 9.29 28.54
N SER A 159 -5.52 10.02 27.70
CA SER A 159 -6.93 10.27 27.93
C SER A 159 -7.80 9.19 27.29
N LEU A 160 -8.20 8.21 28.11
CA LEU A 160 -9.27 7.27 27.76
C LEU A 160 -10.57 8.06 27.59
N ILE A 161 -11.17 8.03 26.40
CA ILE A 161 -12.55 8.48 26.21
C ILE A 161 -13.46 7.35 26.67
N PRO A 162 -14.33 7.56 27.67
CA PRO A 162 -15.32 6.56 28.05
C PRO A 162 -16.29 6.36 26.86
N PHE A 163 -16.32 5.16 26.32
CA PHE A 163 -17.17 4.82 25.21
C PHE A 163 -18.50 4.28 25.75
N ARG A 164 -19.61 4.98 25.50
CA ARG A 164 -20.95 4.50 25.83
C ARG A 164 -21.55 3.78 24.62
N GLY A 165 -21.86 2.50 24.81
CA GLY A 165 -22.76 1.68 24.01
C GLY A 165 -22.69 1.85 22.48
N SER A 166 -21.98 0.96 21.84
CA SER A 166 -21.91 0.88 20.38
C SER A 166 -22.48 -0.45 19.91
N ASN A 167 -23.26 -0.40 18.83
CA ASN A 167 -23.64 -1.62 18.11
C ASN A 167 -22.52 -2.09 17.17
N TYR A 168 -21.47 -1.30 17.01
CA TYR A 168 -20.33 -1.64 16.16
C TYR A 168 -19.50 -2.78 16.76
N ASN A 169 -19.34 -3.84 15.96
CA ASN A 169 -18.50 -4.97 16.31
C ASN A 169 -17.15 -4.86 15.58
N SER A 170 -16.17 -4.27 16.26
CA SER A 170 -14.83 -4.05 15.74
C SER A 170 -14.11 -5.35 15.34
N LYS A 171 -14.39 -6.44 16.05
CA LYS A 171 -13.81 -7.76 15.74
C LYS A 171 -14.32 -8.31 14.43
N LEU A 172 -15.63 -8.26 14.17
CA LEU A 172 -16.20 -8.68 12.89
C LEU A 172 -15.68 -7.84 11.72
N ALA A 173 -15.53 -6.52 11.92
CA ALA A 173 -14.96 -5.65 10.91
C ALA A 173 -13.50 -6.00 10.60
N SER A 174 -12.69 -6.28 11.62
CA SER A 174 -11.30 -6.69 11.46
C SER A 174 -11.16 -8.08 10.82
N GLU A 175 -11.98 -9.04 11.21
CA GLU A 175 -12.01 -10.38 10.60
C GLU A 175 -12.39 -10.30 9.11
N TYR A 176 -13.40 -9.47 8.78
CA TYR A 176 -13.74 -9.20 7.40
C TYR A 176 -12.58 -8.58 6.62
N ALA A 177 -11.91 -7.58 7.22
CA ALA A 177 -10.77 -6.92 6.61
C ALA A 177 -9.64 -7.93 6.32
N GLN A 178 -9.29 -8.78 7.28
CA GLN A 178 -8.25 -9.79 7.10
C GLN A 178 -8.61 -10.84 6.04
N LYS A 179 -9.87 -11.26 5.99
CA LYS A 179 -10.35 -12.24 5.02
C LYS A 179 -10.30 -11.72 3.59
N HIS A 180 -10.64 -10.45 3.41
CA HIS A 180 -10.86 -9.88 2.08
C HIS A 180 -9.75 -8.93 1.59
N ALA A 181 -8.73 -8.65 2.37
CA ALA A 181 -7.63 -7.74 2.00
C ALA A 181 -6.91 -8.11 0.70
N LEU A 182 -6.69 -9.41 0.45
CA LEU A 182 -6.04 -9.91 -0.77
C LEU A 182 -7.01 -10.69 -1.68
N ASN A 183 -8.19 -11.05 -1.16
CA ASN A 183 -9.22 -11.82 -1.87
C ASN A 183 -10.52 -11.04 -1.84
N TYR A 184 -10.73 -10.22 -2.86
CA TYR A 184 -11.89 -9.33 -2.96
C TYR A 184 -13.21 -10.10 -2.84
N ASN A 185 -14.14 -9.54 -2.06
CA ASN A 185 -15.48 -10.13 -1.94
C ASN A 185 -16.27 -9.91 -3.24
N THR A 186 -16.52 -10.97 -3.98
CA THR A 186 -17.20 -10.95 -5.28
C THR A 186 -18.66 -10.49 -5.23
N LYS A 187 -19.24 -10.38 -4.02
CA LYS A 187 -20.57 -9.77 -3.84
C LYS A 187 -20.58 -8.26 -4.06
N TYR A 188 -19.40 -7.62 -4.05
CA TYR A 188 -19.25 -6.19 -4.28
C TYR A 188 -18.45 -5.93 -5.55
N LYS A 189 -18.82 -4.86 -6.26
CA LYS A 189 -18.06 -4.37 -7.40
C LYS A 189 -16.71 -3.82 -6.91
N SER A 190 -15.61 -4.13 -7.60
CA SER A 190 -14.32 -3.50 -7.39
C SER A 190 -14.20 -2.20 -8.19
N PHE A 191 -13.52 -1.21 -7.61
CA PHE A 191 -13.22 0.08 -8.21
C PHE A 191 -11.72 0.28 -8.49
N ASP A 192 -10.88 -0.74 -8.40
CA ASP A 192 -9.42 -0.62 -8.60
C ASP A 192 -9.03 -0.02 -9.95
N THR A 193 -9.79 -0.29 -11.00
CA THR A 193 -9.54 0.25 -12.33
C THR A 193 -10.18 1.60 -12.58
N SER A 194 -10.98 2.12 -11.63
CA SER A 194 -11.81 3.33 -11.80
C SER A 194 -11.74 4.27 -10.59
N GLY A 195 -10.55 4.52 -10.06
CA GLY A 195 -10.32 5.50 -8.99
C GLY A 195 -9.87 4.92 -7.65
N GLY A 196 -9.88 3.60 -7.51
CA GLY A 196 -9.43 2.89 -6.31
C GLY A 196 -10.57 2.34 -5.46
N ASP A 197 -10.30 1.23 -4.79
CA ASP A 197 -11.27 0.42 -4.02
C ASP A 197 -11.14 0.56 -2.49
N CYS A 198 -10.20 1.37 -2.02
CA CYS A 198 -9.85 1.44 -0.60
C CYS A 198 -11.03 1.80 0.31
N THR A 199 -11.84 2.80 -0.08
CA THR A 199 -12.99 3.23 0.73
C THR A 199 -14.18 2.30 0.58
N ASN A 200 -14.40 1.72 -0.61
CA ASN A 200 -15.38 0.66 -0.82
C ASN A 200 -15.10 -0.53 0.12
N PHE A 201 -13.85 -0.94 0.23
CA PHE A 201 -13.41 -1.99 1.16
C PHE A 201 -13.66 -1.62 2.63
N VAL A 202 -13.27 -0.42 3.05
CA VAL A 202 -13.50 0.06 4.43
C VAL A 202 -15.00 0.07 4.76
N SER A 203 -15.84 0.53 3.83
CA SER A 203 -17.29 0.52 4.01
C SER A 203 -17.86 -0.88 4.15
N GLN A 204 -17.33 -1.86 3.41
CA GLN A 204 -17.69 -3.27 3.58
C GLN A 204 -17.30 -3.79 4.97
N CYS A 205 -16.11 -3.43 5.47
CA CYS A 205 -15.67 -3.80 6.82
C CYS A 205 -16.58 -3.21 7.90
N LEU A 206 -16.94 -1.93 7.77
CA LEU A 206 -17.85 -1.25 8.70
C LEU A 206 -19.25 -1.90 8.70
N HIS A 207 -19.76 -2.26 7.52
CA HIS A 207 -21.02 -2.97 7.39
C HIS A 207 -20.96 -4.38 8.00
N ALA A 208 -19.88 -5.12 7.78
CA ALA A 208 -19.62 -6.39 8.43
C ALA A 208 -19.51 -6.26 9.96
N GLY A 209 -19.06 -5.10 10.44
CA GLY A 209 -19.04 -4.73 11.86
C GLY A 209 -20.37 -4.21 12.40
N ASN A 210 -21.51 -4.48 11.74
CA ASN A 210 -22.87 -4.14 12.13
C ASN A 210 -23.27 -2.66 11.99
N ILE A 211 -22.52 -1.84 11.26
CA ILE A 211 -23.03 -0.51 10.89
C ILE A 211 -24.12 -0.69 9.83
N PRO A 212 -25.36 -0.23 10.11
CA PRO A 212 -26.48 -0.43 9.21
C PRO A 212 -26.38 0.42 7.95
N ILE A 213 -26.77 -0.14 6.82
CA ILE A 213 -26.92 0.57 5.56
C ILE A 213 -28.03 1.62 5.70
N THR A 214 -27.80 2.81 5.14
CA THR A 214 -28.77 3.91 5.08
C THR A 214 -28.92 4.43 3.64
N ASN A 215 -29.89 5.29 3.40
CA ASN A 215 -30.06 5.90 2.07
C ASN A 215 -28.83 6.67 1.59
N SER A 216 -28.10 7.31 2.51
CA SER A 216 -26.89 8.10 2.21
C SER A 216 -25.60 7.29 2.28
N TRP A 217 -25.59 6.11 2.94
CA TRP A 217 -24.44 5.24 3.03
C TRP A 217 -24.87 3.79 2.71
N ARG A 218 -24.77 3.43 1.48
CA ARG A 218 -25.09 2.11 0.93
C ARG A 218 -24.08 1.78 -0.18
N PRO A 219 -23.97 0.51 -0.58
CA PRO A 219 -23.04 0.11 -1.64
C PRO A 219 -23.09 1.06 -2.83
N TYR A 220 -21.90 1.59 -3.15
CA TYR A 220 -21.59 2.47 -4.29
C TYR A 220 -22.09 3.92 -4.18
N SER A 221 -22.75 4.31 -3.07
CA SER A 221 -23.01 5.73 -2.80
C SER A 221 -21.69 6.51 -2.62
N THR A 222 -21.75 7.81 -2.77
CA THR A 222 -20.58 8.69 -2.66
C THR A 222 -19.87 8.53 -1.31
N SER A 223 -20.63 8.44 -0.22
CA SER A 223 -20.10 8.21 1.12
C SER A 223 -19.56 6.79 1.35
N TRP A 224 -19.95 5.83 0.51
CA TRP A 224 -19.43 4.46 0.54
C TRP A 224 -18.08 4.32 -0.16
N ILE A 225 -17.82 5.11 -1.24
CA ILE A 225 -16.66 4.91 -2.11
C ILE A 225 -15.62 6.03 -2.06
N ARG A 226 -15.89 7.17 -1.40
CA ARG A 226 -14.97 8.31 -1.34
C ARG A 226 -14.47 8.57 0.07
N VAL A 227 -13.16 8.74 0.20
CA VAL A 227 -12.44 8.88 1.48
C VAL A 227 -13.01 9.99 2.36
N ASN A 228 -13.13 11.21 1.82
CA ASN A 228 -13.60 12.35 2.60
C ASN A 228 -15.11 12.27 2.88
N GLU A 229 -15.88 11.74 1.96
CA GLU A 229 -17.32 11.59 2.13
C GLU A 229 -17.67 10.52 3.18
N LEU A 230 -16.90 9.44 3.26
CA LEU A 230 -17.03 8.47 4.35
C LEU A 230 -16.71 9.12 5.70
N TYR A 231 -15.63 9.90 5.80
CA TYR A 231 -15.30 10.63 7.01
C TYR A 231 -16.45 11.56 7.42
N ASN A 232 -16.91 12.39 6.49
CA ASN A 232 -18.01 13.33 6.74
C ASN A 232 -19.28 12.60 7.20
N TYR A 233 -19.61 11.47 6.57
CA TYR A 233 -20.76 10.65 6.94
C TYR A 233 -20.64 10.13 8.37
N LEU A 234 -19.52 9.52 8.72
CA LEU A 234 -19.31 8.93 10.05
C LEU A 234 -19.36 9.99 11.15
N ILE A 235 -18.72 11.14 10.95
CA ILE A 235 -18.65 12.19 11.96
C ILE A 235 -19.99 12.93 12.10
N LYS A 236 -20.61 13.37 10.99
CA LYS A 236 -21.85 14.14 11.01
C LYS A 236 -23.04 13.37 11.57
N ASN A 237 -23.07 12.05 11.34
CA ASN A 237 -24.15 11.21 11.86
C ASN A 237 -23.84 10.61 13.25
N GLY A 238 -22.73 11.00 13.88
CA GLY A 238 -22.35 10.51 15.21
C GLY A 238 -21.99 9.00 15.23
N ILE A 239 -21.80 8.39 14.06
CA ILE A 239 -21.45 6.96 13.88
C ILE A 239 -19.95 6.73 14.15
N GLY A 240 -19.14 7.79 14.15
CA GLY A 240 -17.71 7.72 14.44
C GLY A 240 -17.22 8.96 15.19
N VAL A 241 -16.07 8.83 15.80
CA VAL A 241 -15.34 9.93 16.47
C VAL A 241 -13.93 9.99 15.88
N ASP A 242 -13.48 11.19 15.53
CA ASP A 242 -12.08 11.43 15.17
C ASP A 242 -11.20 11.30 16.43
N ILE A 243 -10.33 10.33 16.42
CA ILE A 243 -9.39 10.02 17.49
C ILE A 243 -7.93 10.19 17.07
N THR A 244 -7.66 10.93 16.00
CA THR A 244 -6.32 11.07 15.40
C THR A 244 -5.24 11.43 16.42
N SER A 245 -5.53 12.31 17.37
CA SER A 245 -4.61 12.70 18.44
C SER A 245 -4.72 11.86 19.72
N LYS A 246 -5.52 10.79 19.71
CA LYS A 246 -5.84 9.98 20.90
C LYS A 246 -5.41 8.54 20.71
N HIS A 247 -4.43 8.12 21.47
CA HIS A 247 -3.92 6.74 21.46
C HIS A 247 -4.33 5.97 22.72
N PRO A 248 -4.30 4.65 22.67
CA PRO A 248 -4.01 3.77 21.54
C PRO A 248 -5.21 3.63 20.59
N TYR A 249 -4.95 3.51 19.30
CA TYR A 249 -5.94 3.05 18.33
C TYR A 249 -6.28 1.58 18.58
N LYS A 250 -7.46 1.17 18.12
CA LYS A 250 -7.98 -0.17 18.37
C LYS A 250 -8.26 -0.93 17.08
N GLU A 251 -8.35 -2.23 17.20
CA GLU A 251 -8.87 -3.12 16.17
C GLU A 251 -10.27 -2.65 15.72
N GLY A 252 -10.47 -2.56 14.41
CA GLY A 252 -11.70 -2.06 13.80
C GLY A 252 -11.74 -0.56 13.55
N ASP A 253 -10.78 0.23 14.07
CA ASP A 253 -10.69 1.64 13.76
C ASP A 253 -10.37 1.87 12.28
N VAL A 254 -10.97 2.91 11.69
CA VAL A 254 -10.70 3.32 10.31
C VAL A 254 -9.50 4.25 10.28
N ILE A 255 -8.52 3.96 9.45
CA ILE A 255 -7.38 4.84 9.19
C ILE A 255 -7.48 5.43 7.79
N GLN A 256 -7.21 6.73 7.66
CA GLN A 256 -7.15 7.41 6.37
C GLN A 256 -5.83 8.16 6.24
N PHE A 257 -5.31 8.19 5.00
CA PHE A 257 -3.99 8.69 4.67
C PHE A 257 -4.09 9.92 3.77
N TYR A 258 -3.34 10.97 4.13
CA TYR A 258 -3.22 12.20 3.36
C TYR A 258 -2.11 12.09 2.34
N ALA A 259 -2.41 12.37 1.08
CA ALA A 259 -1.41 12.42 0.02
C ALA A 259 -1.05 13.86 -0.30
N ASN A 260 0.19 14.28 -0.02
CA ASN A 260 0.67 15.63 -0.32
C ASN A 260 0.56 15.98 -1.79
N SER A 261 0.83 15.03 -2.68
CA SER A 261 0.69 15.21 -4.13
C SER A 261 -0.74 15.53 -4.59
N LYS A 262 -1.75 15.20 -3.76
CA LYS A 262 -3.16 15.45 -4.05
C LYS A 262 -3.76 16.58 -3.22
N GLY A 263 -3.14 16.92 -2.08
CA GLY A 263 -3.64 17.94 -1.16
C GLY A 263 -4.86 17.52 -0.32
N TYR A 264 -5.18 16.22 -0.25
CA TYR A 264 -6.32 15.71 0.51
C TYR A 264 -6.11 14.25 0.96
N PHE A 265 -6.98 13.78 1.89
CA PHE A 265 -7.02 12.38 2.28
C PHE A 265 -7.54 11.54 1.12
N SER A 266 -6.70 10.64 0.61
CA SER A 266 -6.95 9.93 -0.64
C SER A 266 -6.90 8.42 -0.55
N HIS A 267 -6.58 7.86 0.63
CA HIS A 267 -6.50 6.42 0.86
C HIS A 267 -7.12 6.05 2.21
N SER A 268 -7.60 4.82 2.35
CA SER A 268 -8.27 4.33 3.56
C SER A 268 -7.91 2.87 3.84
N GLY A 269 -7.90 2.50 5.12
CA GLY A 269 -7.74 1.14 5.61
C GLY A 269 -8.45 0.92 6.94
N VAL A 270 -8.35 -0.31 7.45
CA VAL A 270 -8.89 -0.71 8.75
C VAL A 270 -7.75 -1.25 9.61
N ILE A 271 -7.62 -0.77 10.83
CA ILE A 271 -6.67 -1.29 11.81
C ILE A 271 -7.15 -2.67 12.25
N THR A 272 -6.27 -3.66 12.15
CA THR A 272 -6.60 -5.06 12.49
C THR A 272 -5.94 -5.52 13.77
N LYS A 273 -4.86 -4.86 14.22
CA LYS A 273 -4.20 -5.15 15.50
C LYS A 273 -3.47 -3.94 16.05
N ALA A 274 -3.53 -3.75 17.36
CA ALA A 274 -2.67 -2.82 18.08
C ALA A 274 -1.56 -3.63 18.78
N LEU A 275 -0.29 -3.32 18.50
CA LEU A 275 0.85 -4.10 19.00
C LEU A 275 1.54 -3.46 20.20
N GLY A 276 1.07 -2.29 20.63
CA GLY A 276 1.73 -1.46 21.64
C GLY A 276 2.84 -0.58 21.05
N TYR A 277 3.33 0.36 21.85
CA TYR A 277 4.38 1.32 21.48
C TYR A 277 4.10 2.11 20.19
N GLY A 278 2.81 2.29 19.88
CA GLY A 278 2.39 3.02 18.68
C GLY A 278 2.45 2.24 17.37
N GLU A 279 2.76 0.95 17.39
CA GLU A 279 2.72 0.12 16.18
C GLU A 279 1.35 -0.54 16.01
N TYR A 280 0.88 -0.53 14.77
CA TYR A 280 -0.41 -1.08 14.36
C TYR A 280 -0.29 -1.88 13.09
N LEU A 281 -1.11 -2.92 12.96
CA LEU A 281 -1.29 -3.61 11.68
C LEU A 281 -2.61 -3.18 11.08
N TYR A 282 -2.65 -3.04 9.76
CA TYR A 282 -3.85 -2.64 9.04
C TYR A 282 -4.05 -3.45 7.75
N CYS A 283 -5.27 -3.40 7.22
CA CYS A 283 -5.66 -3.95 5.92
C CYS A 283 -6.23 -2.86 5.03
N CYS A 284 -5.99 -2.93 3.72
CA CYS A 284 -6.58 -2.05 2.72
C CYS A 284 -6.63 -2.69 1.33
N HIS A 285 -7.45 -2.11 0.43
CA HIS A 285 -7.45 -2.35 -1.02
C HIS A 285 -6.74 -1.22 -1.78
N SER A 286 -6.55 -1.38 -3.06
CA SER A 286 -5.90 -0.44 -4.02
C SER A 286 -4.39 -0.24 -3.84
N TYR A 287 -3.82 -0.84 -2.88
CA TYR A 287 -2.44 -1.16 -2.56
C TYR A 287 -2.51 -2.30 -1.56
N ASP A 288 -3.12 -3.40 -1.97
CA ASP A 288 -3.61 -4.48 -1.14
C ASP A 288 -2.64 -4.90 -0.06
N LYS A 289 -3.05 -4.71 1.19
CA LYS A 289 -2.24 -5.02 2.36
C LYS A 289 -3.04 -5.86 3.35
N LEU A 290 -2.44 -6.92 3.83
CA LEU A 290 -2.98 -7.81 4.85
C LEU A 290 -2.11 -7.73 6.11
N ASN A 291 -2.70 -7.28 7.23
CA ASN A 291 -1.98 -7.15 8.51
C ASN A 291 -0.61 -6.47 8.35
N PHE A 292 -0.56 -5.40 7.57
CA PHE A 292 0.68 -4.75 7.21
C PHE A 292 1.05 -3.71 8.27
N PRO A 293 2.35 -3.62 8.66
CA PRO A 293 2.78 -2.65 9.66
C PRO A 293 2.56 -1.21 9.20
N LEU A 294 1.92 -0.42 10.04
CA LEU A 294 1.67 1.00 9.74
C LEU A 294 2.98 1.78 9.59
N SER A 295 3.99 1.44 10.38
CA SER A 295 5.32 2.05 10.34
C SER A 295 6.08 1.87 9.01
N GLU A 296 5.67 0.92 8.17
CA GLU A 296 6.25 0.74 6.82
C GLU A 296 5.66 1.71 5.77
N ILE A 297 4.54 2.38 6.11
CA ILE A 297 3.80 3.27 5.21
C ILE A 297 3.81 4.72 5.72
N PHE A 298 3.58 4.90 6.99
CA PHE A 298 3.52 6.19 7.63
C PHE A 298 4.77 6.39 8.49
N PRO A 299 5.54 7.45 8.27
CA PRO A 299 5.28 8.62 7.43
C PRO A 299 5.89 8.56 6.02
N PHE A 300 6.41 7.44 5.56
CA PHE A 300 7.22 7.36 4.34
C PHE A 300 6.44 7.67 3.06
N MET A 301 5.23 7.13 2.93
CA MET A 301 4.39 7.32 1.75
C MET A 301 3.31 8.38 1.96
N TYR A 302 2.96 8.64 3.21
CA TYR A 302 1.91 9.57 3.60
C TYR A 302 2.35 10.38 4.81
N ASP A 303 2.30 11.71 4.74
CA ASP A 303 2.81 12.59 5.81
C ASP A 303 1.85 12.75 6.97
N LYS A 304 0.54 12.52 6.72
CA LYS A 304 -0.51 12.66 7.73
C LYS A 304 -1.47 11.49 7.66
N ILE A 305 -1.95 11.10 8.84
CA ILE A 305 -3.06 10.17 8.98
C ILE A 305 -4.19 10.84 9.75
N ARG A 306 -5.40 10.33 9.61
CA ARG A 306 -6.49 10.52 10.57
C ARG A 306 -7.11 9.18 10.90
N VAL A 307 -7.58 9.05 12.15
CA VAL A 307 -8.16 7.80 12.64
C VAL A 307 -9.54 8.08 13.19
N ILE A 308 -10.49 7.28 12.76
CA ILE A 308 -11.89 7.35 13.16
C ILE A 308 -12.24 6.09 13.93
N GLN A 309 -12.75 6.23 15.14
CA GLN A 309 -13.32 5.15 15.93
C GLN A 309 -14.81 5.06 15.63
N PRO A 310 -15.30 3.98 15.00
CA PRO A 310 -16.73 3.74 14.79
C PRO A 310 -17.43 3.42 16.12
N LYS A 311 -18.74 3.72 16.16
CA LYS A 311 -19.59 3.53 17.34
C LYS A 311 -20.65 2.45 17.10
#